data_70f74631cbf9a9c8a031e21b7ffed3c7
#
_entry.id   70f74631cbf9a9c8a031e21b7ffed3c7
#
_cell.length_a   1.000
_cell.length_b   1.000
_cell.length_c   1.000
_cell.angle_alpha   90.00
_cell.angle_beta   90.00
_cell.angle_gamma   90.00
#
_symmetry.space_group_name_H-M   'P 1'
#
loop_
_entity.id
_entity.type
_entity.pdbx_description
1 polymer ?
#
loop_
_entity_poly.entity_id
_entity_poly.type
_entity_poly.pdbx_seq_one_letter_code
_entity_poly.pdbx_strand_id
1 'polypeptide(L)'
;MNALVSALSDRELLARLPEVRGIERRAIAEVIAHLAEVERRRLYLAEACSSMYTFCIERLGYSENEAHTRLQVARLCSQFPAALEALETGTIHLTGLALLCPKVTQENVHELLDEARGKTRREIEALLARRFPRPDVLSSITPVQPTLLEQSNPGPGASSEQAAPTAPAREPSRPRVEPLSAASFRVEFTASAELRQKLELAQNLLSHAVPTGDLASLVERALDELLAAELKRRMGAGKPRARRSLGEGSRHVPVDVSRAVWERDGFQCAFVDEHGHRCSEKRYLTLEHKQPFARGGPPTVDNLALLCKAHNAHRAREVFGEAHIARKQAEEKTCSKVLSALTNLGFRSKQAKQAIARVRNDGVDLDVEPLLRAALAVLA
;
A
#
# COMPACT_ATOMS: atom_id res chain seq x y z
N MET A 1 -9.62 -5.53 -40.15
CA MET A 1 -8.32 -6.14 -40.52
C MET A 1 -7.51 -5.12 -41.30
N ASN A 2 -6.25 -4.88 -41.00
CA ASN A 2 -5.44 -3.82 -41.64
C ASN A 2 -5.18 -4.25 -43.13
N ALA A 3 -5.75 -3.51 -44.10
CA ALA A 3 -5.65 -3.80 -45.51
C ALA A 3 -4.19 -3.95 -46.02
N LEU A 4 -3.25 -3.25 -45.37
CA LEU A 4 -1.81 -3.35 -45.68
C LEU A 4 -1.23 -4.74 -45.32
N VAL A 5 -1.70 -5.40 -44.28
CA VAL A 5 -1.22 -6.69 -43.84
C VAL A 5 -1.84 -7.82 -44.70
N SER A 6 -3.10 -7.70 -45.08
CA SER A 6 -3.79 -8.68 -45.91
C SER A 6 -3.32 -8.68 -47.38
N ALA A 7 -2.62 -7.67 -47.83
CA ALA A 7 -2.06 -7.60 -49.18
C ALA A 7 -0.64 -8.22 -49.29
N LEU A 8 -0.01 -8.57 -48.17
CA LEU A 8 1.30 -9.23 -48.17
C LEU A 8 1.20 -10.68 -48.56
N SER A 9 2.19 -11.17 -49.30
CA SER A 9 2.37 -12.61 -49.55
C SER A 9 2.80 -13.32 -48.24
N ASP A 10 2.58 -14.64 -48.16
CA ASP A 10 2.97 -15.43 -47.00
C ASP A 10 4.45 -15.28 -46.65
N ARG A 11 5.31 -15.21 -47.66
CA ARG A 11 6.75 -15.02 -47.49
C ARG A 11 7.08 -13.65 -46.90
N GLU A 12 6.46 -12.58 -47.37
CA GLU A 12 6.64 -11.23 -46.87
C GLU A 12 6.11 -11.11 -45.46
N LEU A 13 4.97 -11.73 -45.17
CA LEU A 13 4.38 -11.76 -43.82
C LEU A 13 5.32 -12.40 -42.78
N LEU A 14 5.85 -13.59 -43.14
CA LEU A 14 6.80 -14.30 -42.28
C LEU A 14 8.13 -13.59 -42.12
N ALA A 15 8.63 -12.91 -43.15
CA ALA A 15 9.85 -12.12 -43.08
C ALA A 15 9.70 -10.87 -42.23
N ARG A 16 8.54 -10.18 -42.29
CA ARG A 16 8.27 -8.96 -41.59
C ARG A 16 7.96 -9.15 -40.12
N LEU A 17 7.40 -10.28 -39.71
CA LEU A 17 6.99 -10.51 -38.32
C LEU A 17 8.15 -10.43 -37.30
N PRO A 18 9.35 -11.00 -37.57
CA PRO A 18 10.51 -10.79 -36.67
C PRO A 18 10.96 -9.34 -36.53
N GLU A 19 10.86 -8.52 -37.59
CA GLU A 19 11.20 -7.12 -37.58
C GLU A 19 10.25 -6.34 -36.66
N VAL A 20 8.93 -6.54 -36.85
CA VAL A 20 7.89 -5.93 -36.02
C VAL A 20 8.05 -6.36 -34.55
N ARG A 21 8.38 -7.63 -34.31
CA ARG A 21 8.69 -8.13 -32.96
C ARG A 21 9.92 -7.44 -32.36
N GLY A 22 10.92 -7.13 -33.17
CA GLY A 22 12.08 -6.33 -32.74
C GLY A 22 11.72 -4.91 -32.33
N ILE A 23 10.81 -4.26 -33.08
CA ILE A 23 10.29 -2.91 -32.75
C ILE A 23 9.51 -2.95 -31.43
N GLU A 24 8.61 -3.91 -31.29
CA GLU A 24 7.83 -4.09 -30.05
C GLU A 24 8.74 -4.22 -28.81
N ARG A 25 9.78 -5.06 -28.91
CA ARG A 25 10.72 -5.23 -27.79
C ARG A 25 11.41 -3.95 -27.38
N ARG A 26 11.92 -3.19 -28.35
CA ARG A 26 12.55 -1.89 -28.09
C ARG A 26 11.57 -0.89 -27.46
N ALA A 27 10.34 -0.84 -27.98
CA ALA A 27 9.29 0.00 -27.41
C ALA A 27 8.95 -0.38 -25.97
N ILE A 28 8.89 -1.69 -25.65
CA ILE A 28 8.68 -2.15 -24.27
C ILE A 28 9.85 -1.71 -23.36
N ALA A 29 11.11 -1.88 -23.80
CA ALA A 29 12.27 -1.48 -23.03
C ALA A 29 12.29 0.05 -22.79
N GLU A 30 11.95 0.83 -23.80
CA GLU A 30 11.81 2.28 -23.72
C GLU A 30 10.73 2.69 -22.72
N VAL A 31 9.55 2.05 -22.75
CA VAL A 31 8.48 2.26 -21.76
C VAL A 31 8.99 1.96 -20.34
N ILE A 32 9.68 0.83 -20.14
CA ILE A 32 10.23 0.45 -18.83
C ILE A 32 11.22 1.49 -18.31
N ALA A 33 12.12 1.98 -19.17
CA ALA A 33 13.07 3.04 -18.82
C ALA A 33 12.37 4.35 -18.42
N HIS A 34 11.33 4.74 -19.18
CA HIS A 34 10.53 5.92 -18.86
C HIS A 34 9.76 5.77 -17.54
N LEU A 35 9.14 4.63 -17.29
CA LEU A 35 8.44 4.35 -16.02
C LEU A 35 9.41 4.45 -14.83
N ALA A 36 10.64 3.93 -14.96
CA ALA A 36 11.65 4.01 -13.93
C ALA A 36 12.03 5.48 -13.63
N GLU A 37 12.19 6.28 -14.67
CA GLU A 37 12.57 7.70 -14.52
C GLU A 37 11.41 8.56 -13.98
N VAL A 38 10.18 8.33 -14.43
CA VAL A 38 8.98 8.97 -13.87
C VAL A 38 8.85 8.64 -12.38
N GLU A 39 9.09 7.38 -11.97
CA GLU A 39 9.06 6.99 -10.56
C GLU A 39 10.20 7.65 -9.77
N ARG A 40 11.41 7.68 -10.29
CA ARG A 40 12.58 8.31 -9.65
C ARG A 40 12.36 9.80 -9.41
N ARG A 41 11.84 10.53 -10.41
CA ARG A 41 11.52 11.97 -10.33
C ARG A 41 10.18 12.24 -9.63
N ARG A 42 9.37 11.21 -9.38
CA ARG A 42 8.03 11.33 -8.79
C ARG A 42 7.06 12.22 -9.58
N LEU A 43 7.19 12.22 -10.90
CA LEU A 43 6.40 13.09 -11.78
C LEU A 43 4.90 12.76 -11.71
N TYR A 44 4.54 11.51 -11.36
CA TYR A 44 3.15 11.09 -11.16
C TYR A 44 2.39 11.90 -10.09
N LEU A 45 3.11 12.56 -9.16
CA LEU A 45 2.48 13.40 -8.13
C LEU A 45 1.89 14.68 -8.73
N ALA A 46 2.60 15.32 -9.66
CA ALA A 46 2.10 16.49 -10.38
C ALA A 46 0.86 16.14 -11.23
N GLU A 47 0.78 14.90 -11.70
CA GLU A 47 -0.37 14.36 -12.47
C GLU A 47 -1.54 13.91 -11.58
N ALA A 48 -1.67 14.43 -10.37
CA ALA A 48 -2.69 14.09 -9.38
C ALA A 48 -2.80 12.60 -9.04
N CYS A 49 -1.74 11.82 -9.23
CA CYS A 49 -1.68 10.42 -8.87
C CYS A 49 -0.93 10.24 -7.54
N SER A 50 -1.52 9.51 -6.60
CA SER A 50 -0.92 9.26 -5.28
C SER A 50 0.22 8.23 -5.30
N SER A 51 0.31 7.46 -6.37
CA SER A 51 1.33 6.42 -6.58
C SER A 51 1.63 6.22 -8.07
N MET A 52 2.79 5.64 -8.35
CA MET A 52 3.14 5.23 -9.71
C MET A 52 2.17 4.16 -10.25
N TYR A 53 1.64 3.31 -9.38
CA TYR A 53 0.63 2.32 -9.76
C TYR A 53 -0.67 2.99 -10.22
N THR A 54 -1.17 3.98 -9.47
CA THR A 54 -2.34 4.78 -9.85
C THR A 54 -2.11 5.49 -11.19
N PHE A 55 -0.91 6.06 -11.39
CA PHE A 55 -0.54 6.70 -12.65
C PHE A 55 -0.59 5.71 -13.84
N CYS A 56 -0.05 4.51 -13.68
CA CYS A 56 -0.09 3.48 -14.72
C CYS A 56 -1.53 3.10 -15.12
N ILE A 57 -2.45 3.03 -14.17
CA ILE A 57 -3.84 2.65 -14.44
C ILE A 57 -4.63 3.84 -14.99
N GLU A 58 -4.60 4.98 -14.30
CA GLU A 58 -5.50 6.10 -14.58
C GLU A 58 -5.01 6.97 -15.76
N ARG A 59 -3.69 7.07 -15.98
CA ARG A 59 -3.12 7.91 -17.06
C ARG A 59 -2.66 7.11 -18.26
N LEU A 60 -2.08 5.93 -18.04
CA LEU A 60 -1.57 5.11 -19.14
C LEU A 60 -2.55 4.02 -19.58
N GLY A 61 -3.65 3.81 -18.86
CA GLY A 61 -4.69 2.84 -19.21
C GLY A 61 -4.26 1.37 -19.10
N TYR A 62 -3.22 1.06 -18.33
CA TYR A 62 -2.80 -0.32 -18.10
C TYR A 62 -3.78 -1.05 -17.21
N SER A 63 -3.97 -2.34 -17.45
CA SER A 63 -4.61 -3.25 -16.50
C SER A 63 -3.77 -3.37 -15.22
N GLU A 64 -4.40 -3.79 -14.12
CA GLU A 64 -3.72 -3.97 -12.81
C GLU A 64 -2.49 -4.89 -12.92
N ASN A 65 -2.63 -5.99 -13.66
CA ASN A 65 -1.55 -6.97 -13.85
C ASN A 65 -0.41 -6.40 -14.70
N GLU A 66 -0.74 -5.66 -15.74
CA GLU A 66 0.25 -4.99 -16.60
C GLU A 66 1.02 -3.91 -15.83
N ALA A 67 0.31 -3.07 -15.07
CA ALA A 67 0.91 -2.05 -14.24
C ALA A 67 1.88 -2.67 -13.23
N HIS A 68 1.42 -3.72 -12.51
CA HIS A 68 2.24 -4.42 -11.54
C HIS A 68 3.53 -5.00 -12.15
N THR A 69 3.39 -5.73 -13.25
CA THR A 69 4.51 -6.37 -13.96
C THR A 69 5.52 -5.34 -14.45
N ARG A 70 5.05 -4.27 -15.12
CA ARG A 70 5.94 -3.22 -15.66
C ARG A 70 6.66 -2.45 -14.57
N LEU A 71 5.98 -2.14 -13.45
CA LEU A 71 6.61 -1.43 -12.34
C LEU A 71 7.66 -2.28 -11.62
N GLN A 72 7.40 -3.57 -11.43
CA GLN A 72 8.42 -4.47 -10.88
C GLN A 72 9.68 -4.48 -11.74
N VAL A 73 9.52 -4.64 -13.05
CA VAL A 73 10.66 -4.66 -13.99
C VAL A 73 11.33 -3.29 -14.09
N ALA A 74 10.58 -2.19 -14.09
CA ALA A 74 11.14 -0.83 -14.10
C ALA A 74 12.05 -0.59 -12.90
N ARG A 75 11.62 -1.02 -11.70
CA ARG A 75 12.43 -0.93 -10.48
C ARG A 75 13.67 -1.81 -10.53
N LEU A 76 13.54 -3.02 -11.08
CA LEU A 76 14.70 -3.90 -11.31
C LEU A 76 15.71 -3.23 -12.25
N CYS A 77 15.26 -2.72 -13.41
CA CYS A 77 16.11 -2.06 -14.39
C CYS A 77 16.75 -0.77 -13.86
N SER A 78 16.06 -0.04 -12.99
CA SER A 78 16.60 1.13 -12.29
C SER A 78 17.77 0.79 -11.37
N GLN A 79 17.75 -0.38 -10.75
CA GLN A 79 18.82 -0.87 -9.88
C GLN A 79 19.93 -1.59 -10.66
N PHE A 80 19.57 -2.29 -11.73
CA PHE A 80 20.46 -3.15 -12.49
C PHE A 80 20.31 -2.87 -14.00
N PRO A 81 21.15 -1.98 -14.58
CA PRO A 81 21.07 -1.65 -16.01
C PRO A 81 21.17 -2.85 -16.96
N ALA A 82 21.90 -3.90 -16.56
CA ALA A 82 21.99 -5.14 -17.32
C ALA A 82 20.64 -5.83 -17.56
N ALA A 83 19.66 -5.63 -16.68
CA ALA A 83 18.30 -6.15 -16.86
C ALA A 83 17.56 -5.39 -17.99
N LEU A 84 17.78 -4.09 -18.12
CA LEU A 84 17.22 -3.29 -19.22
C LEU A 84 17.84 -3.72 -20.56
N GLU A 85 19.14 -3.90 -20.62
CA GLU A 85 19.86 -4.40 -21.81
C GLU A 85 19.35 -5.79 -22.24
N ALA A 86 19.13 -6.68 -21.27
CA ALA A 86 18.55 -8.01 -21.53
C ALA A 86 17.14 -7.93 -22.11
N LEU A 87 16.33 -6.96 -21.69
CA LEU A 87 14.99 -6.71 -22.22
C LEU A 87 15.06 -6.14 -23.64
N GLU A 88 15.92 -5.14 -23.87
CA GLU A 88 16.10 -4.43 -25.15
C GLU A 88 16.61 -5.39 -26.24
N THR A 89 17.64 -6.16 -25.94
CA THR A 89 18.18 -7.19 -26.84
C THR A 89 17.21 -8.37 -27.04
N GLY A 90 16.24 -8.54 -26.11
CA GLY A 90 15.26 -9.63 -26.11
C GLY A 90 15.86 -10.96 -25.68
N THR A 91 17.00 -10.95 -25.03
CA THR A 91 17.60 -12.16 -24.42
C THR A 91 16.77 -12.67 -23.26
N ILE A 92 16.04 -11.77 -22.56
CA ILE A 92 15.04 -12.13 -21.57
C ILE A 92 13.77 -11.30 -21.83
N HIS A 93 12.62 -11.95 -21.85
CA HIS A 93 11.33 -11.27 -22.06
C HIS A 93 10.79 -10.63 -20.77
N LEU A 94 9.88 -9.66 -20.87
CA LEU A 94 9.33 -8.89 -19.75
C LEU A 94 8.82 -9.77 -18.59
N THR A 95 8.03 -10.81 -18.91
CA THR A 95 7.52 -11.75 -17.90
C THR A 95 8.65 -12.55 -17.24
N GLY A 96 9.72 -12.85 -17.98
CA GLY A 96 10.91 -13.52 -17.45
C GLY A 96 11.60 -12.66 -16.40
N LEU A 97 11.85 -11.38 -16.71
CA LEU A 97 12.40 -10.43 -15.75
C LEU A 97 11.50 -10.28 -14.52
N ALA A 98 10.18 -10.21 -14.71
CA ALA A 98 9.23 -10.12 -13.60
C ALA A 98 9.31 -11.32 -12.64
N LEU A 99 9.54 -12.54 -13.16
CA LEU A 99 9.77 -13.73 -12.35
C LEU A 99 11.08 -13.69 -11.57
N LEU A 100 12.12 -13.07 -12.14
CA LEU A 100 13.43 -12.93 -11.50
C LEU A 100 13.42 -11.86 -10.40
N CYS A 101 12.61 -10.79 -10.52
CA CYS A 101 12.61 -9.64 -9.61
C CYS A 101 12.67 -10.00 -8.11
N PRO A 102 11.88 -10.98 -7.58
CA PRO A 102 11.90 -11.30 -6.15
C PRO A 102 13.17 -12.00 -5.67
N LYS A 103 14.04 -12.43 -6.60
CA LYS A 103 15.21 -13.28 -6.32
C LYS A 103 16.53 -12.64 -6.69
N VAL A 104 16.49 -11.53 -7.45
CA VAL A 104 17.69 -10.80 -7.84
C VAL A 104 18.24 -10.01 -6.67
N THR A 105 19.56 -10.14 -6.45
CA THR A 105 20.36 -9.37 -5.50
C THR A 105 21.58 -8.79 -6.21
N GLN A 106 22.27 -7.87 -5.56
CA GLN A 106 23.50 -7.28 -6.12
C GLN A 106 24.59 -8.33 -6.40
N GLU A 107 24.59 -9.42 -5.64
CA GLU A 107 25.59 -10.48 -5.73
C GLU A 107 25.29 -11.47 -6.85
N ASN A 108 24.00 -11.71 -7.16
CA ASN A 108 23.60 -12.78 -8.08
C ASN A 108 23.03 -12.29 -9.41
N VAL A 109 22.89 -10.98 -9.63
CA VAL A 109 22.18 -10.40 -10.79
C VAL A 109 22.76 -10.89 -12.10
N HIS A 110 24.09 -10.81 -12.29
CA HIS A 110 24.71 -11.18 -13.57
C HIS A 110 24.55 -12.68 -13.86
N GLU A 111 24.83 -13.52 -12.89
CA GLU A 111 24.70 -14.96 -13.01
C GLU A 111 23.25 -15.38 -13.31
N LEU A 112 22.28 -14.79 -12.59
CA LEU A 112 20.87 -15.11 -12.75
C LEU A 112 20.31 -14.65 -14.10
N LEU A 113 20.75 -13.48 -14.59
CA LEU A 113 20.40 -13.00 -15.92
C LEU A 113 21.03 -13.87 -17.02
N ASP A 114 22.30 -14.27 -16.87
CA ASP A 114 22.97 -15.15 -17.84
C ASP A 114 22.31 -16.52 -17.91
N GLU A 115 21.99 -17.11 -16.76
CA GLU A 115 21.25 -18.39 -16.73
C GLU A 115 19.84 -18.29 -17.33
N ALA A 116 19.18 -17.13 -17.24
CA ALA A 116 17.82 -16.93 -17.76
C ALA A 116 17.79 -16.60 -19.27
N ARG A 117 18.92 -16.34 -19.92
CA ARG A 117 19.00 -16.00 -21.35
C ARG A 117 18.32 -17.03 -22.24
N GLY A 118 17.47 -16.57 -23.14
CA GLY A 118 16.79 -17.40 -24.13
C GLY A 118 15.78 -18.39 -23.56
N LYS A 119 15.54 -18.39 -22.26
CA LYS A 119 14.61 -19.31 -21.61
C LYS A 119 13.17 -18.84 -21.69
N THR A 120 12.28 -19.79 -21.84
CA THR A 120 10.84 -19.61 -21.72
C THR A 120 10.45 -19.37 -20.27
N ARG A 121 9.23 -18.86 -20.03
CA ARG A 121 8.68 -18.69 -18.69
C ARG A 121 8.80 -19.96 -17.83
N ARG A 122 8.43 -21.12 -18.36
CA ARG A 122 8.48 -22.40 -17.63
C ARG A 122 9.90 -22.81 -17.26
N GLU A 123 10.85 -22.57 -18.14
CA GLU A 123 12.27 -22.87 -17.88
C GLU A 123 12.86 -21.93 -16.82
N ILE A 124 12.43 -20.64 -16.79
CA ILE A 124 12.80 -19.70 -15.73
C ILE A 124 12.19 -20.13 -14.40
N GLU A 125 10.92 -20.52 -14.37
CA GLU A 125 10.27 -21.06 -13.17
C GLU A 125 10.99 -22.30 -12.63
N ALA A 126 11.39 -23.22 -13.51
CA ALA A 126 12.17 -24.41 -13.16
C ALA A 126 13.59 -24.06 -12.66
N LEU A 127 14.26 -23.09 -13.28
CA LEU A 127 15.54 -22.56 -12.85
C LEU A 127 15.44 -21.99 -11.43
N LEU A 128 14.43 -21.16 -11.18
CA LEU A 128 14.19 -20.55 -9.87
C LEU A 128 13.84 -21.60 -8.81
N ALA A 129 13.04 -22.60 -9.13
CA ALA A 129 12.70 -23.69 -8.22
C ALA A 129 13.96 -24.52 -7.84
N ARG A 130 14.87 -24.76 -8.80
CA ARG A 130 16.13 -25.46 -8.55
C ARG A 130 17.10 -24.64 -7.69
N ARG A 131 17.21 -23.34 -7.97
CA ARG A 131 18.16 -22.46 -7.29
C ARG A 131 17.67 -21.97 -5.91
N PHE A 132 16.35 -21.83 -5.78
CA PHE A 132 15.66 -21.40 -4.58
C PHE A 132 14.56 -22.39 -4.19
N PRO A 133 14.91 -23.62 -3.76
CA PRO A 133 13.93 -24.64 -3.44
C PRO A 133 12.99 -24.17 -2.33
N ARG A 134 11.71 -24.44 -2.51
CA ARG A 134 10.71 -24.28 -1.46
C ARG A 134 10.52 -25.61 -0.76
N PRO A 135 10.18 -25.61 0.53
CA PRO A 135 9.81 -26.85 1.20
C PRO A 135 8.61 -27.50 0.49
N ASP A 136 8.64 -28.83 0.39
CA ASP A 136 7.57 -29.59 -0.23
C ASP A 136 6.23 -29.30 0.45
N VAL A 137 5.24 -28.93 -0.35
CA VAL A 137 3.86 -28.82 0.12
C VAL A 137 3.29 -30.22 0.17
N LEU A 138 3.05 -30.74 1.38
CA LEU A 138 2.35 -32.02 1.56
C LEU A 138 1.03 -31.97 0.81
N SER A 139 0.81 -32.92 -0.09
CA SER A 139 -0.43 -33.07 -0.85
C SER A 139 -1.60 -33.26 0.11
N SER A 140 -2.35 -32.22 0.39
CA SER A 140 -3.60 -32.31 1.13
C SER A 140 -4.73 -32.57 0.14
N ILE A 141 -5.15 -33.82 0.00
CA ILE A 141 -6.44 -34.17 -0.58
C ILE A 141 -7.47 -33.84 0.50
N THR A 142 -8.15 -32.70 0.38
CA THR A 142 -9.30 -32.40 1.24
C THR A 142 -10.50 -33.14 0.68
N PRO A 143 -11.06 -34.16 1.34
CA PRO A 143 -12.28 -34.79 0.88
C PRO A 143 -13.40 -33.76 0.92
N VAL A 144 -13.99 -33.45 -0.22
CA VAL A 144 -15.29 -32.78 -0.30
C VAL A 144 -16.31 -33.81 0.19
N GLN A 145 -16.74 -33.70 1.43
CA GLN A 145 -17.87 -34.50 1.92
C GLN A 145 -19.12 -34.01 1.18
N PRO A 146 -19.76 -34.85 0.35
CA PRO A 146 -21.12 -34.58 -0.10
C PRO A 146 -22.04 -34.66 1.11
N THR A 147 -22.79 -33.58 1.34
CA THR A 147 -23.84 -33.56 2.35
C THR A 147 -24.98 -34.46 1.89
N LEU A 148 -24.93 -35.74 2.23
CA LEU A 148 -26.07 -36.62 2.18
C LEU A 148 -26.74 -36.59 3.54
N LEU A 149 -27.95 -36.07 3.55
CA LEU A 149 -28.93 -36.26 4.61
C LEU A 149 -29.26 -37.76 4.71
N GLU A 150 -28.79 -38.43 5.74
CA GLU A 150 -29.46 -39.63 6.24
C GLU A 150 -29.22 -39.77 7.74
N GLN A 151 -30.34 -39.81 8.40
CA GLN A 151 -30.48 -40.13 9.81
C GLN A 151 -30.11 -41.60 10.02
N SER A 152 -29.34 -41.93 11.05
CA SER A 152 -29.53 -43.14 11.85
C SER A 152 -28.63 -43.13 13.09
N ASN A 153 -29.20 -43.59 14.13
CA ASN A 153 -28.93 -43.67 15.55
C ASN A 153 -27.62 -44.42 15.95
N PRO A 154 -27.13 -44.24 17.19
CA PRO A 154 -25.83 -44.70 17.63
C PRO A 154 -25.84 -46.08 18.28
N GLY A 155 -24.75 -46.80 18.12
CA GLY A 155 -24.37 -47.96 18.92
C GLY A 155 -22.96 -47.79 19.47
N PRO A 156 -22.67 -48.26 20.69
CA PRO A 156 -21.41 -47.94 21.39
C PRO A 156 -20.37 -49.01 21.21
N GLY A 157 -19.11 -48.55 21.12
CA GLY A 157 -18.01 -49.49 21.39
C GLY A 157 -16.68 -49.19 20.66
N ALA A 158 -15.69 -49.00 21.49
CA ALA A 158 -14.26 -49.23 21.28
C ALA A 158 -13.35 -48.03 21.06
N SER A 159 -12.64 -47.75 22.13
CA SER A 159 -11.42 -46.93 22.24
C SER A 159 -10.31 -47.41 21.32
N SER A 160 -9.66 -46.50 20.60
CA SER A 160 -8.22 -46.59 20.38
C SER A 160 -7.66 -45.15 20.22
N GLU A 161 -6.90 -44.74 21.20
CA GLU A 161 -6.02 -43.58 21.14
C GLU A 161 -5.01 -43.77 20.03
N GLN A 162 -5.11 -42.99 18.95
CA GLN A 162 -4.01 -42.72 18.06
C GLN A 162 -3.86 -41.21 17.92
N ALA A 163 -2.71 -40.74 18.44
CA ALA A 163 -2.27 -39.36 18.34
C ALA A 163 -2.33 -38.88 16.88
N ALA A 164 -3.18 -37.91 16.60
CA ALA A 164 -3.24 -37.26 15.31
C ALA A 164 -1.98 -36.43 15.05
N PRO A 165 -1.35 -36.52 13.89
CA PRO A 165 -0.24 -35.64 13.53
C PRO A 165 -0.76 -34.21 13.42
N THR A 166 -0.08 -33.30 14.09
CA THR A 166 -0.32 -31.86 14.06
C THR A 166 -0.26 -31.36 12.60
N ALA A 167 -1.38 -30.99 12.05
CA ALA A 167 -1.44 -30.41 10.70
C ALA A 167 -0.64 -29.10 10.68
N PRO A 168 0.17 -28.83 9.64
CA PRO A 168 0.88 -27.56 9.51
C PRO A 168 -0.13 -26.43 9.41
N ALA A 169 0.14 -25.35 10.14
CA ALA A 169 -0.69 -24.16 10.18
C ALA A 169 -0.92 -23.65 8.74
N ARG A 170 -2.18 -23.69 8.33
CA ARG A 170 -2.65 -23.12 7.07
C ARG A 170 -2.36 -21.62 7.10
N GLU A 171 -1.58 -21.10 6.16
CA GLU A 171 -1.44 -19.65 6.00
C GLU A 171 -2.84 -19.03 5.92
N PRO A 172 -3.12 -17.94 6.64
CA PRO A 172 -4.42 -17.32 6.60
C PRO A 172 -4.73 -16.90 5.17
N SER A 173 -5.81 -17.42 4.61
CA SER A 173 -6.28 -17.03 3.28
C SER A 173 -6.58 -15.53 3.30
N ARG A 174 -6.06 -14.80 2.31
CA ARG A 174 -6.31 -13.36 2.20
C ARG A 174 -7.82 -13.11 2.06
N PRO A 175 -8.36 -12.08 2.72
CA PRO A 175 -9.76 -11.70 2.55
C PRO A 175 -10.09 -11.53 1.07
N ARG A 176 -11.19 -12.12 0.62
CA ARG A 176 -11.64 -12.06 -0.77
C ARG A 176 -12.98 -11.36 -0.84
N VAL A 177 -13.08 -10.40 -1.77
CA VAL A 177 -14.35 -9.76 -2.14
C VAL A 177 -14.60 -10.10 -3.61
N GLU A 178 -15.71 -10.77 -3.90
CA GLU A 178 -16.07 -11.24 -5.23
C GLU A 178 -17.45 -10.69 -5.60
N PRO A 179 -17.59 -9.95 -6.72
CA PRO A 179 -18.90 -9.48 -7.17
C PRO A 179 -19.74 -10.66 -7.64
N LEU A 180 -20.97 -10.77 -7.14
CA LEU A 180 -21.96 -11.75 -7.56
C LEU A 180 -22.97 -11.14 -8.57
N SER A 181 -23.24 -9.84 -8.41
CA SER A 181 -24.08 -9.04 -9.29
C SER A 181 -23.66 -7.56 -9.23
N ALA A 182 -24.33 -6.69 -9.95
CA ALA A 182 -24.09 -5.25 -9.87
C ALA A 182 -24.26 -4.66 -8.45
N ALA A 183 -25.08 -5.31 -7.60
CA ALA A 183 -25.41 -4.84 -6.25
C ALA A 183 -25.03 -5.81 -5.14
N SER A 184 -24.48 -6.99 -5.47
CA SER A 184 -24.21 -8.05 -4.49
C SER A 184 -22.78 -8.54 -4.56
N PHE A 185 -22.15 -8.69 -3.41
CA PHE A 185 -20.75 -9.16 -3.30
C PHE A 185 -20.69 -10.31 -2.28
N ARG A 186 -19.88 -11.30 -2.59
CA ARG A 186 -19.43 -12.29 -1.60
C ARG A 186 -18.23 -11.73 -0.87
N VAL A 187 -18.31 -11.65 0.45
CA VAL A 187 -17.17 -11.26 1.30
C VAL A 187 -16.76 -12.47 2.12
N GLU A 188 -15.52 -12.90 1.99
CA GLU A 188 -14.98 -14.07 2.66
C GLU A 188 -13.71 -13.70 3.45
N PHE A 189 -13.68 -14.09 4.71
CA PHE A 189 -12.54 -13.92 5.59
C PHE A 189 -12.49 -15.01 6.67
N THR A 190 -11.30 -15.30 7.17
CA THR A 190 -11.12 -16.24 8.27
C THR A 190 -11.33 -15.51 9.60
N ALA A 191 -12.28 -15.98 10.40
CA ALA A 191 -12.55 -15.44 11.73
C ALA A 191 -11.74 -16.18 12.81
N SER A 192 -11.16 -15.44 13.76
CA SER A 192 -10.60 -16.03 14.96
C SER A 192 -11.70 -16.58 15.88
N ALA A 193 -11.33 -17.47 16.80
CA ALA A 193 -12.28 -17.99 17.81
C ALA A 193 -12.95 -16.86 18.60
N GLU A 194 -12.20 -15.81 18.95
CA GLU A 194 -12.75 -14.64 19.65
C GLU A 194 -13.76 -13.87 18.80
N LEU A 195 -13.46 -13.68 17.50
CA LEU A 195 -14.40 -13.00 16.60
C LEU A 195 -15.68 -13.81 16.43
N ARG A 196 -15.57 -15.14 16.32
CA ARG A 196 -16.73 -16.04 16.28
C ARG A 196 -17.60 -15.89 17.52
N GLN A 197 -17.02 -15.93 18.72
CA GLN A 197 -17.76 -15.73 19.97
C GLN A 197 -18.45 -14.36 20.02
N LYS A 198 -17.80 -13.30 19.57
CA LYS A 198 -18.40 -11.96 19.49
C LYS A 198 -19.57 -11.92 18.50
N LEU A 199 -19.48 -12.59 17.36
CA LEU A 199 -20.57 -12.69 16.40
C LEU A 199 -21.77 -13.46 16.98
N GLU A 200 -21.55 -14.62 17.64
CA GLU A 200 -22.58 -15.39 18.30
C GLU A 200 -23.28 -14.60 19.43
N LEU A 201 -22.48 -13.87 20.23
CA LEU A 201 -23.04 -13.02 21.29
C LEU A 201 -23.87 -11.86 20.68
N ALA A 202 -23.39 -11.23 19.63
CA ALA A 202 -24.12 -10.15 18.97
C ALA A 202 -25.43 -10.66 18.34
N GLN A 203 -25.44 -11.84 17.72
CA GLN A 203 -26.65 -12.46 17.20
C GLN A 203 -27.70 -12.70 18.33
N ASN A 204 -27.23 -13.19 19.46
CA ASN A 204 -28.13 -13.47 20.62
C ASN A 204 -28.70 -12.17 21.20
N LEU A 205 -27.86 -11.14 21.38
CA LEU A 205 -28.29 -9.85 21.94
C LEU A 205 -29.21 -9.07 20.99
N LEU A 206 -28.99 -9.18 19.68
CA LEU A 206 -29.77 -8.48 18.66
C LEU A 206 -30.86 -9.31 18.01
N SER A 207 -31.19 -10.49 18.58
CA SER A 207 -32.22 -11.41 18.06
C SER A 207 -33.61 -10.77 17.89
N HIS A 208 -33.95 -9.77 18.71
CA HIS A 208 -35.17 -8.97 18.56
C HIS A 208 -35.14 -7.99 17.38
N ALA A 209 -33.96 -7.55 16.96
CA ALA A 209 -33.78 -6.58 15.86
C ALA A 209 -33.38 -7.27 14.55
N VAL A 210 -32.76 -8.44 14.62
CA VAL A 210 -32.35 -9.29 13.48
C VAL A 210 -32.85 -10.71 13.73
N PRO A 211 -34.16 -10.97 13.58
CA PRO A 211 -34.78 -12.26 13.94
C PRO A 211 -34.19 -13.44 13.14
N THR A 212 -33.73 -13.22 11.92
CA THR A 212 -33.14 -14.27 11.07
C THR A 212 -31.72 -14.63 11.47
N GLY A 213 -31.06 -13.84 12.34
CA GLY A 213 -29.67 -14.02 12.69
C GLY A 213 -28.70 -13.80 11.51
N ASP A 214 -29.18 -13.11 10.45
CA ASP A 214 -28.39 -12.85 9.25
C ASP A 214 -27.12 -12.06 9.57
N LEU A 215 -25.96 -12.67 9.25
CA LEU A 215 -24.65 -12.08 9.51
C LEU A 215 -24.40 -10.80 8.70
N ALA A 216 -24.95 -10.69 7.50
CA ALA A 216 -24.76 -9.49 6.68
C ALA A 216 -25.41 -8.28 7.34
N SER A 217 -26.67 -8.41 7.78
CA SER A 217 -27.40 -7.36 8.49
C SER A 217 -26.75 -6.98 9.83
N LEU A 218 -26.18 -7.96 10.53
CA LEU A 218 -25.48 -7.72 11.78
C LEU A 218 -24.17 -6.95 11.56
N VAL A 219 -23.40 -7.33 10.52
CA VAL A 219 -22.15 -6.65 10.15
C VAL A 219 -22.46 -5.24 9.65
N GLU A 220 -23.48 -5.05 8.80
CA GLU A 220 -23.92 -3.75 8.32
C GLU A 220 -24.20 -2.78 9.48
N ARG A 221 -25.02 -3.22 10.45
CA ARG A 221 -25.36 -2.43 11.63
C ARG A 221 -24.13 -2.11 12.49
N ALA A 222 -23.22 -3.06 12.67
CA ALA A 222 -21.97 -2.82 13.40
C ALA A 222 -21.07 -1.82 12.67
N LEU A 223 -21.02 -1.86 11.34
CA LEU A 223 -20.28 -0.90 10.52
C LEU A 223 -20.92 0.48 10.57
N ASP A 224 -22.24 0.61 10.56
CA ASP A 224 -22.94 1.89 10.69
C ASP A 224 -22.58 2.59 12.01
N GLU A 225 -22.62 1.87 13.12
CA GLU A 225 -22.20 2.41 14.42
C GLU A 225 -20.73 2.79 14.46
N LEU A 226 -19.85 1.95 13.90
CA LEU A 226 -18.42 2.23 13.83
C LEU A 226 -18.15 3.47 12.96
N LEU A 227 -18.78 3.58 11.80
CA LEU A 227 -18.65 4.72 10.90
C LEU A 227 -19.18 5.99 11.55
N ALA A 228 -20.35 5.93 12.21
CA ALA A 228 -20.89 7.07 12.95
C ALA A 228 -19.92 7.54 14.06
N ALA A 229 -19.34 6.61 14.82
CA ALA A 229 -18.37 6.92 15.86
C ALA A 229 -17.07 7.55 15.28
N GLU A 230 -16.53 7.00 14.18
CA GLU A 230 -15.33 7.53 13.53
C GLU A 230 -15.57 8.88 12.87
N LEU A 231 -16.69 9.09 12.21
CA LEU A 231 -17.10 10.38 11.66
C LEU A 231 -17.25 11.41 12.77
N LYS A 232 -17.90 11.02 13.88
CA LYS A 232 -18.02 11.87 15.07
C LYS A 232 -16.66 12.27 15.64
N ARG A 233 -15.72 11.35 15.71
CA ARG A 233 -14.36 11.60 16.20
C ARG A 233 -13.57 12.54 15.27
N ARG A 234 -13.65 12.35 13.96
CA ARG A 234 -12.90 13.13 12.96
C ARG A 234 -13.50 14.51 12.70
N MET A 235 -14.82 14.56 12.62
CA MET A 235 -15.57 15.79 12.31
C MET A 235 -16.02 16.53 13.56
N GLY A 236 -15.82 15.98 14.77
CA GLY A 236 -16.23 16.57 16.04
C GLY A 236 -17.76 16.71 16.09
N ALA A 237 -18.48 15.69 16.50
CA ALA A 237 -19.90 15.84 16.80
C ALA A 237 -20.07 16.22 18.29
N GLY A 238 -19.96 17.48 18.56
CA GLY A 238 -20.39 18.08 19.83
C GLY A 238 -21.30 19.26 19.53
N LYS A 239 -22.18 19.62 20.48
CA LYS A 239 -22.89 20.89 20.42
C LYS A 239 -21.87 22.02 20.18
N PRO A 240 -22.15 23.02 19.31
CA PRO A 240 -21.25 24.15 19.12
C PRO A 240 -20.94 24.75 20.48
N ARG A 241 -19.73 24.56 20.97
CA ARG A 241 -19.25 25.34 22.11
C ARG A 241 -19.03 26.75 21.61
N ALA A 242 -19.45 27.74 22.41
CA ALA A 242 -19.17 29.15 22.14
C ALA A 242 -17.69 29.29 21.72
N ARG A 243 -17.44 29.94 20.59
CA ARG A 243 -16.09 30.20 20.09
C ARG A 243 -15.27 30.87 21.20
N ARG A 244 -14.39 30.11 21.82
CA ARG A 244 -13.25 30.76 22.48
C ARG A 244 -12.45 31.38 21.35
N SER A 245 -12.22 32.70 21.45
CA SER A 245 -11.31 33.37 20.53
C SER A 245 -9.98 32.64 20.57
N LEU A 246 -9.68 31.92 19.49
CA LEU A 246 -8.35 31.35 19.32
C LEU A 246 -7.42 32.55 19.21
N GLY A 247 -6.46 32.68 20.13
CA GLY A 247 -5.45 33.72 20.06
C GLY A 247 -4.79 33.71 18.68
N GLU A 248 -4.46 34.89 18.16
CA GLU A 248 -3.71 35.04 16.93
C GLU A 248 -2.48 34.13 16.96
N GLY A 249 -2.33 33.25 15.95
CA GLY A 249 -1.22 32.31 15.87
C GLY A 249 -1.50 30.88 16.38
N SER A 250 -2.75 30.52 16.67
CA SER A 250 -3.06 29.12 17.03
C SER A 250 -3.04 28.18 15.80
N ARG A 251 -2.29 27.08 15.91
CA ARG A 251 -2.26 25.99 14.92
C ARG A 251 -3.52 25.11 14.97
N HIS A 252 -4.36 25.33 15.97
CA HIS A 252 -5.56 24.51 16.19
C HIS A 252 -6.62 24.81 15.14
N VAL A 253 -7.05 23.77 14.41
CA VAL A 253 -8.16 23.88 13.46
C VAL A 253 -9.48 23.72 14.23
N PRO A 254 -10.38 24.71 14.18
CA PRO A 254 -11.71 24.60 14.78
C PRO A 254 -12.49 23.42 14.19
N VAL A 255 -13.31 22.80 15.04
CA VAL A 255 -14.07 21.60 14.67
C VAL A 255 -15.08 21.89 13.54
N ASP A 256 -15.72 23.04 13.56
CA ASP A 256 -16.64 23.51 12.52
C ASP A 256 -15.93 23.70 11.18
N VAL A 257 -14.74 24.28 11.19
CA VAL A 257 -13.88 24.43 10.00
C VAL A 257 -13.44 23.06 9.48
N SER A 258 -12.98 22.17 10.37
CA SER A 258 -12.60 20.80 10.00
C SER A 258 -13.75 20.09 9.30
N ARG A 259 -14.96 20.13 9.90
CA ARG A 259 -16.16 19.49 9.33
C ARG A 259 -16.47 20.03 7.94
N ALA A 260 -16.52 21.36 7.79
CA ALA A 260 -16.83 22.00 6.52
C ALA A 260 -15.83 21.61 5.42
N VAL A 261 -14.54 21.45 5.75
CA VAL A 261 -13.53 20.99 4.78
C VAL A 261 -13.74 19.52 4.41
N TRP A 262 -14.03 18.61 5.37
CA TRP A 262 -14.30 17.21 5.10
C TRP A 262 -15.54 17.05 4.20
N GLU A 263 -16.61 17.81 4.47
CA GLU A 263 -17.83 17.81 3.66
C GLU A 263 -17.59 18.37 2.25
N ARG A 264 -16.91 19.53 2.15
CA ARG A 264 -16.57 20.15 0.87
C ARG A 264 -15.74 19.23 -0.01
N ASP A 265 -14.72 18.60 0.56
CA ASP A 265 -13.76 17.75 -0.18
C ASP A 265 -14.26 16.31 -0.38
N GLY A 266 -15.42 15.93 0.20
CA GLY A 266 -16.08 14.65 -0.04
C GLY A 266 -15.23 13.44 0.38
N PHE A 267 -14.45 13.55 1.48
CA PHE A 267 -13.58 12.47 1.98
C PHE A 267 -12.55 11.97 0.95
N GLN A 268 -12.10 12.85 0.06
CA GLN A 268 -11.16 12.55 -1.01
C GLN A 268 -10.07 13.62 -1.06
N CYS A 269 -8.87 13.24 -1.49
CA CYS A 269 -7.78 14.19 -1.71
C CYS A 269 -8.24 15.33 -2.62
N ALA A 270 -7.98 16.58 -2.21
CA ALA A 270 -8.39 17.77 -2.95
C ALA A 270 -7.31 18.27 -3.91
N PHE A 271 -6.22 17.54 -4.08
CA PHE A 271 -5.18 17.90 -5.05
C PHE A 271 -5.74 17.74 -6.47
N VAL A 272 -5.51 18.77 -7.29
CA VAL A 272 -5.89 18.82 -8.70
C VAL A 272 -4.65 19.18 -9.49
N ASP A 273 -4.41 18.48 -10.59
CA ASP A 273 -3.32 18.78 -11.52
C ASP A 273 -3.61 19.99 -12.41
N GLU A 274 -2.65 20.39 -13.24
CA GLU A 274 -2.79 21.50 -14.20
C GLU A 274 -3.83 21.24 -15.29
N HIS A 275 -4.22 19.99 -15.51
CA HIS A 275 -5.24 19.59 -16.48
C HIS A 275 -6.64 19.47 -15.87
N GLY A 276 -6.80 19.78 -14.57
CA GLY A 276 -8.08 19.72 -13.87
C GLY A 276 -8.45 18.33 -13.33
N HIS A 277 -7.57 17.36 -13.38
CA HIS A 277 -7.82 16.04 -12.81
C HIS A 277 -7.60 16.03 -11.30
N ARG A 278 -8.56 15.51 -10.59
CA ARG A 278 -8.52 15.40 -9.13
C ARG A 278 -7.96 14.04 -8.71
N CYS A 279 -7.08 14.04 -7.70
CA CYS A 279 -6.56 12.80 -7.10
C CYS A 279 -7.70 11.92 -6.55
N SER A 280 -7.68 10.63 -6.88
CA SER A 280 -8.70 9.64 -6.48
C SER A 280 -8.52 9.09 -5.06
N GLU A 281 -7.41 9.39 -4.36
CA GLU A 281 -7.08 8.80 -3.07
C GLU A 281 -8.01 9.26 -1.94
N LYS A 282 -8.52 8.28 -1.18
CA LYS A 282 -9.43 8.49 -0.04
C LYS A 282 -8.82 8.07 1.30
N ARG A 283 -7.64 7.45 1.28
CA ARG A 283 -6.97 6.94 2.49
C ARG A 283 -5.90 7.91 2.98
N TYR A 284 -5.62 7.86 4.29
CA TYR A 284 -4.59 8.67 4.93
C TYR A 284 -4.70 10.17 4.64
N LEU A 285 -5.95 10.66 4.62
CA LEU A 285 -6.23 12.08 4.42
C LEU A 285 -5.91 12.87 5.68
N THR A 286 -5.27 14.03 5.49
CA THR A 286 -4.96 15.02 6.52
C THR A 286 -5.47 16.39 6.10
N LEU A 287 -5.86 17.21 7.11
CA LEU A 287 -6.18 18.61 6.88
C LEU A 287 -4.88 19.40 6.76
N GLU A 288 -4.67 20.03 5.64
CA GLU A 288 -3.44 20.77 5.34
C GLU A 288 -3.76 22.19 4.89
N HIS A 289 -2.89 23.13 5.29
CA HIS A 289 -3.02 24.53 4.92
C HIS A 289 -2.56 24.75 3.48
N LYS A 290 -3.37 25.39 2.65
CA LYS A 290 -3.00 25.81 1.28
C LYS A 290 -1.84 26.83 1.34
N GLN A 291 -1.96 27.86 2.12
CA GLN A 291 -0.86 28.69 2.57
C GLN A 291 -0.38 28.11 3.92
N PRO A 292 0.85 27.62 4.04
CA PRO A 292 1.33 26.99 5.24
C PRO A 292 1.20 27.89 6.49
N PHE A 293 0.88 27.27 7.63
CA PHE A 293 0.83 27.97 8.91
C PHE A 293 2.12 28.71 9.22
N ALA A 294 3.29 28.14 8.90
CA ALA A 294 4.60 28.78 9.08
C ALA A 294 4.79 30.06 8.24
N ARG A 295 3.91 30.29 7.24
CA ARG A 295 3.86 31.50 6.41
C ARG A 295 2.62 32.36 6.73
N GLY A 296 2.03 32.19 7.92
CA GLY A 296 0.89 32.97 8.38
C GLY A 296 -0.47 32.53 7.85
N GLY A 297 -0.58 31.32 7.27
CA GLY A 297 -1.86 30.81 6.75
C GLY A 297 -2.86 30.52 7.86
N PRO A 298 -4.07 31.13 7.85
CA PRO A 298 -5.08 30.95 8.89
C PRO A 298 -5.78 29.58 8.77
N PRO A 299 -6.30 29.01 9.88
CA PRO A 299 -7.06 27.77 9.87
C PRO A 299 -8.53 28.00 9.45
N THR A 300 -8.74 28.46 8.21
CA THR A 300 -10.07 28.73 7.61
C THR A 300 -10.46 27.67 6.60
N VAL A 301 -11.76 27.57 6.30
CA VAL A 301 -12.26 26.60 5.29
C VAL A 301 -11.59 26.81 3.94
N ASP A 302 -11.38 28.08 3.52
CA ASP A 302 -10.78 28.40 2.22
C ASP A 302 -9.30 28.04 2.16
N ASN A 303 -8.59 28.19 3.28
CA ASN A 303 -7.15 27.91 3.37
C ASN A 303 -6.81 26.46 3.73
N LEU A 304 -7.79 25.64 4.10
CA LEU A 304 -7.59 24.23 4.39
C LEU A 304 -8.08 23.34 3.24
N ALA A 305 -7.40 22.21 3.04
CA ALA A 305 -7.79 21.18 2.10
C ALA A 305 -7.45 19.79 2.63
N LEU A 306 -8.20 18.78 2.22
CA LEU A 306 -7.84 17.39 2.47
C LEU A 306 -6.76 16.95 1.48
N LEU A 307 -5.62 16.53 1.96
CA LEU A 307 -4.57 15.95 1.13
C LEU A 307 -4.24 14.54 1.59
N CYS A 308 -4.01 13.64 0.64
CA CYS A 308 -3.43 12.33 0.93
C CYS A 308 -1.95 12.49 1.30
N LYS A 309 -1.38 11.48 1.97
CA LYS A 309 0.01 11.52 2.43
C LYS A 309 1.00 11.88 1.32
N ALA A 310 0.78 11.36 0.09
CA ALA A 310 1.65 11.60 -1.05
C ALA A 310 1.62 13.08 -1.49
N HIS A 311 0.42 13.64 -1.68
CA HIS A 311 0.24 15.02 -2.11
C HIS A 311 0.56 16.03 -1.01
N ASN A 312 0.36 15.69 0.27
CA ASN A 312 0.84 16.52 1.38
C ASN A 312 2.37 16.63 1.35
N ALA A 313 3.07 15.50 1.19
CA ALA A 313 4.54 15.50 1.07
C ALA A 313 5.03 16.20 -0.20
N HIS A 314 4.33 16.05 -1.33
CA HIS A 314 4.63 16.74 -2.58
C HIS A 314 4.55 18.25 -2.39
N ARG A 315 3.43 18.74 -1.88
CA ARG A 315 3.22 20.16 -1.63
C ARG A 315 4.22 20.76 -0.63
N ALA A 316 4.60 19.99 0.40
CA ALA A 316 5.63 20.43 1.34
C ALA A 316 6.99 20.66 0.64
N ARG A 317 7.35 19.83 -0.35
CA ARG A 317 8.56 20.01 -1.15
C ARG A 317 8.48 21.23 -2.06
N GLU A 318 7.35 21.45 -2.71
CA GLU A 318 7.13 22.64 -3.55
C GLU A 318 7.27 23.93 -2.73
N VAL A 319 6.70 23.97 -1.52
CA VAL A 319 6.67 25.18 -0.69
C VAL A 319 7.99 25.43 0.03
N PHE A 320 8.64 24.39 0.56
CA PHE A 320 9.83 24.50 1.41
C PHE A 320 11.12 24.07 0.75
N GLY A 321 11.06 23.47 -0.43
CA GLY A 321 12.20 22.92 -1.15
C GLY A 321 12.61 21.52 -0.66
N GLU A 322 13.19 20.74 -1.55
CA GLU A 322 13.55 19.34 -1.28
C GLU A 322 14.65 19.22 -0.22
N ALA A 323 15.66 20.10 -0.28
CA ALA A 323 16.76 20.14 0.68
C ALA A 323 16.28 20.39 2.13
N HIS A 324 15.32 21.30 2.30
CA HIS A 324 14.73 21.58 3.63
C HIS A 324 13.97 20.36 4.17
N ILE A 325 13.17 19.71 3.33
CA ILE A 325 12.39 18.52 3.73
C ILE A 325 13.33 17.36 4.05
N ALA A 326 14.38 17.12 3.23
CA ALA A 326 15.36 16.07 3.48
C ALA A 326 16.08 16.28 4.82
N ARG A 327 16.49 17.52 5.12
CA ARG A 327 17.10 17.87 6.41
C ARG A 327 16.15 17.59 7.57
N LYS A 328 14.88 18.02 7.49
CA LYS A 328 13.88 17.76 8.52
C LYS A 328 13.63 16.27 8.75
N GLN A 329 13.59 15.49 7.70
CA GLN A 329 13.44 14.02 7.82
C GLN A 329 14.67 13.36 8.43
N ALA A 330 15.87 13.84 8.13
CA ALA A 330 17.11 13.36 8.76
C ALA A 330 17.12 13.68 10.26
N GLU A 331 16.78 14.92 10.64
CA GLU A 331 16.64 15.35 12.04
C GLU A 331 15.62 14.47 12.80
N GLU A 332 14.46 14.18 12.19
CA GLU A 332 13.43 13.37 12.81
C GLU A 332 13.88 11.91 13.00
N LYS A 333 14.57 11.34 12.00
CA LYS A 333 15.16 9.99 12.09
C LYS A 333 16.19 9.93 13.22
N THR A 334 17.06 10.93 13.36
CA THR A 334 18.05 11.02 14.44
C THR A 334 17.35 11.08 15.79
N CYS A 335 16.37 11.99 15.97
CA CYS A 335 15.59 12.07 17.20
C CYS A 335 14.89 10.76 17.56
N SER A 336 14.36 10.03 16.58
CA SER A 336 13.72 8.72 16.78
C SER A 336 14.73 7.66 17.26
N LYS A 337 15.93 7.63 16.69
CA LYS A 337 17.01 6.74 17.12
C LYS A 337 17.43 7.03 18.56
N VAL A 338 17.62 8.32 18.89
CA VAL A 338 18.00 8.75 20.25
C VAL A 338 16.88 8.43 21.25
N LEU A 339 15.61 8.65 20.90
CA LEU A 339 14.47 8.27 21.73
C LEU A 339 14.44 6.77 22.01
N SER A 340 14.68 5.94 20.99
CA SER A 340 14.76 4.49 21.16
C SER A 340 15.94 4.08 22.06
N ALA A 341 17.10 4.71 21.90
CA ALA A 341 18.26 4.45 22.76
C ALA A 341 17.96 4.81 24.21
N LEU A 342 17.40 5.99 24.49
CA LEU A 342 17.04 6.43 25.84
C LEU A 342 15.98 5.52 26.48
N THR A 343 14.99 5.06 25.72
CA THR A 343 13.98 4.13 26.25
C THR A 343 14.56 2.75 26.54
N ASN A 344 15.50 2.27 25.73
CA ASN A 344 16.22 1.02 25.99
C ASN A 344 17.14 1.12 27.23
N LEU A 345 17.65 2.32 27.55
CA LEU A 345 18.39 2.60 28.78
C LEU A 345 17.48 2.72 30.03
N GLY A 346 16.16 2.56 29.86
CA GLY A 346 15.20 2.55 30.98
C GLY A 346 14.51 3.88 31.28
N PHE A 347 14.79 4.95 30.52
CA PHE A 347 14.10 6.22 30.71
C PHE A 347 12.66 6.16 30.19
N ARG A 348 11.73 6.81 30.90
CA ARG A 348 10.34 6.90 30.44
C ARG A 348 10.25 7.72 29.14
N SER A 349 9.48 7.24 28.16
CA SER A 349 9.35 7.88 26.84
C SER A 349 8.98 9.38 26.92
N LYS A 350 8.18 9.79 27.92
CA LYS A 350 7.83 11.20 28.15
C LYS A 350 9.05 12.04 28.56
N GLN A 351 9.87 11.55 29.47
CA GLN A 351 11.09 12.22 29.94
C GLN A 351 12.13 12.31 28.81
N ALA A 352 12.35 11.21 28.07
CA ALA A 352 13.25 11.18 26.94
C ALA A 352 12.83 12.18 25.83
N LYS A 353 11.54 12.27 25.50
CA LYS A 353 11.03 13.27 24.54
C LYS A 353 11.25 14.72 25.02
N GLN A 354 11.04 14.99 26.30
CA GLN A 354 11.26 16.32 26.88
C GLN A 354 12.74 16.71 26.85
N ALA A 355 13.64 15.78 27.19
CA ALA A 355 15.08 15.99 27.12
C ALA A 355 15.56 16.30 25.70
N ILE A 356 15.14 15.49 24.73
CA ILE A 356 15.45 15.71 23.30
C ILE A 356 14.93 17.09 22.84
N ALA A 357 13.71 17.45 23.21
CA ALA A 357 13.13 18.74 22.83
C ALA A 357 13.91 19.92 23.42
N ARG A 358 14.37 19.81 24.68
CA ARG A 358 15.20 20.82 25.33
C ARG A 358 16.54 21.00 24.64
N VAL A 359 17.25 19.91 24.41
CA VAL A 359 18.56 19.91 23.74
C VAL A 359 18.47 20.49 22.32
N ARG A 360 17.39 20.21 21.59
CA ARG A 360 17.15 20.81 20.26
C ARG A 360 16.97 22.32 20.30
N ASN A 361 16.32 22.83 21.33
CA ASN A 361 16.15 24.28 21.51
C ASN A 361 17.46 24.98 21.90
N ASP A 362 18.38 24.25 22.54
CA ASP A 362 19.70 24.75 22.95
C ASP A 362 20.73 24.73 21.77
N GLY A 363 20.32 24.32 20.55
CA GLY A 363 21.11 24.41 19.34
C GLY A 363 22.26 23.37 19.23
N VAL A 364 22.14 22.26 19.94
CA VAL A 364 23.12 21.15 19.87
C VAL A 364 23.05 20.49 18.48
N ASP A 365 24.19 20.03 18.00
CA ASP A 365 24.29 19.26 16.75
C ASP A 365 23.34 18.06 16.79
N LEU A 366 22.59 17.90 15.68
CA LEU A 366 21.53 16.91 15.54
C LEU A 366 22.04 15.55 15.03
N ASP A 367 23.33 15.27 15.16
CA ASP A 367 23.87 13.92 15.00
C ASP A 367 23.53 13.02 16.22
N VAL A 368 23.49 11.70 15.98
CA VAL A 368 22.98 10.76 17.00
C VAL A 368 23.79 10.82 18.28
N GLU A 369 25.12 10.85 18.20
CA GLU A 369 25.98 10.79 19.38
C GLU A 369 25.96 12.09 20.20
N PRO A 370 26.15 13.30 19.62
CA PRO A 370 26.01 14.57 20.35
C PRO A 370 24.64 14.74 20.99
N LEU A 371 23.57 14.44 20.24
CA LEU A 371 22.21 14.57 20.73
C LEU A 371 21.91 13.59 21.88
N LEU A 372 22.39 12.34 21.80
CA LEU A 372 22.22 11.35 22.86
C LEU A 372 22.98 11.76 24.13
N ARG A 373 24.24 12.19 23.99
CA ARG A 373 25.07 12.64 25.11
C ARG A 373 24.45 13.84 25.83
N ALA A 374 24.00 14.84 25.08
CA ALA A 374 23.34 16.02 25.64
C ALA A 374 21.99 15.67 26.30
N ALA A 375 21.19 14.78 25.70
CA ALA A 375 19.93 14.33 26.28
C ALA A 375 20.13 13.53 27.58
N LEU A 376 21.18 12.71 27.68
CA LEU A 376 21.57 12.00 28.91
C LEU A 376 21.98 13.00 30.02
N ALA A 377 22.72 14.06 29.68
CA ALA A 377 23.10 15.09 30.64
C ALA A 377 21.90 15.88 31.19
N VAL A 378 20.81 15.98 30.42
CA VAL A 378 19.54 16.61 30.88
C VAL A 378 18.73 15.66 31.77
N LEU A 379 18.93 14.33 31.61
CA LEU A 379 18.18 13.31 32.34
C LEU A 379 18.90 12.80 33.61
N ALA A 380 20.21 13.04 33.71
CA ALA A 380 21.02 12.78 34.91
C ALA A 380 20.74 13.81 35.99
#